data_f2debd4d8cf442cce8f245a30d27de83
#
_entry.id   f2debd4d8cf442cce8f245a30d27de83
#
_cell.length_a   1.000
_cell.length_b   1.000
_cell.length_c   1.000
_cell.angle_alpha   90.00
_cell.angle_beta   90.00
_cell.angle_gamma   90.00
#
_symmetry.space_group_name_H-M   'P 1'
#
loop_
_entity.id
_entity.type
_entity.pdbx_description
1 polymer ?
#
loop_
_entity_poly.entity_id
_entity_poly.type
_entity_poly.pdbx_seq_one_letter_code
_entity_poly.pdbx_strand_id
1 'polypeptide(L)'
;MKYIFSDMESIRKYGVDEFLNNDSWPVSDTDFKELYVRIFNEYIKIIKNFNGPFYDICLVELSFIAKTIQILQANFVKNYCLSNNIVLKRSNLNSGLVMASQEWDVIGNFYKDATTTSGKYHRKIRRVVKYFVHNKHIGLFGIISKILTKDKTLSIGSYDRIKREFVEKGKIIWDHCDWSDLLKDKNGNKFTSNNDYVGLVINPFLHKVRELDSLFIDGIDFNLLKKSWYSRFVDIENIYSRVRVDKRSKGLLVTGVGNQLHKIIALSYQRSGVKVFCFHHGNNTGSLIEEISHQILDSYCVNFVLPSDGMIDIYKKNYSHLLLEKISLTKYLSSKTMYYQSVYNNCKNNKEMMNGKVVMLMGFPMKPHRYFDEPANDLVFKLSLELRLVKFLKNKGFYVIYKGHPERKNEVEWIFNTEADECIFSKFEDVWQRTNTVLFTYPSTTTFGYALNIDRKIILIDMNNNNWNTESLSLLQNRVDMVPAWLDSTNRIKFNKNKLLSSL
;
A
#
# COMPACT_ATOMS: atom_id res chain seq x y z
N MET A 1 9.77 12.47 33.53
CA MET A 1 9.15 11.17 33.20
C MET A 1 9.23 11.00 31.70
N LYS A 2 9.81 9.92 31.18
CA LYS A 2 9.84 9.69 29.74
C LYS A 2 8.49 9.16 29.27
N TYR A 3 8.00 9.60 28.11
CA TYR A 3 6.78 9.08 27.50
C TYR A 3 6.89 8.99 25.99
N ILE A 4 6.06 8.14 25.42
CA ILE A 4 5.97 7.85 24.00
C ILE A 4 4.53 8.09 23.56
N PHE A 5 4.36 8.79 22.45
CA PHE A 5 3.06 8.98 21.82
C PHE A 5 2.78 7.82 20.84
N SER A 6 1.61 7.23 20.95
CA SER A 6 1.23 6.06 20.13
C SER A 6 0.13 6.34 19.11
N ASP A 7 -0.54 7.48 19.17
CA ASP A 7 -1.65 7.82 18.29
C ASP A 7 -1.88 9.33 18.13
N MET A 8 -2.63 9.70 17.09
CA MET A 8 -2.92 11.10 16.75
C MET A 8 -3.75 11.83 17.81
N GLU A 9 -4.67 11.14 18.46
CA GLU A 9 -5.53 11.75 19.48
C GLU A 9 -4.75 12.05 20.78
N SER A 10 -3.75 11.23 21.10
CA SER A 10 -2.84 11.55 22.22
C SER A 10 -2.01 12.79 21.90
N ILE A 11 -1.54 12.97 20.65
CA ILE A 11 -0.85 14.19 20.22
C ILE A 11 -1.79 15.40 20.33
N ARG A 12 -3.04 15.26 19.91
CA ARG A 12 -4.04 16.32 20.02
C ARG A 12 -4.31 16.72 21.45
N LYS A 13 -4.40 15.73 22.35
CA LYS A 13 -4.68 15.95 23.78
C LYS A 13 -3.54 16.66 24.52
N TYR A 14 -2.30 16.29 24.21
CA TYR A 14 -1.12 16.76 24.95
C TYR A 14 -0.38 17.91 24.25
N GLY A 15 -0.66 18.15 22.98
CA GLY A 15 -0.08 19.24 22.19
C GLY A 15 1.09 18.82 21.31
N VAL A 16 1.26 19.57 20.21
CA VAL A 16 2.28 19.31 19.18
C VAL A 16 3.70 19.56 19.72
N ASP A 17 3.89 20.61 20.52
CA ASP A 17 5.22 20.90 21.08
C ASP A 17 5.67 19.82 22.07
N GLU A 18 4.74 19.33 22.90
CA GLU A 18 5.00 18.23 23.82
C GLU A 18 5.37 16.95 23.07
N PHE A 19 4.65 16.66 21.98
CA PHE A 19 4.98 15.56 21.09
C PHE A 19 6.38 15.72 20.50
N LEU A 20 6.71 16.85 19.90
CA LEU A 20 8.01 17.08 19.25
C LEU A 20 9.20 17.05 20.21
N ASN A 21 8.99 17.39 21.49
CA ASN A 21 10.02 17.31 22.52
C ASN A 21 10.28 15.88 22.99
N ASN A 22 9.31 14.98 22.83
CA ASN A 22 9.33 13.62 23.35
C ASN A 22 9.17 12.54 22.28
N ASP A 23 9.30 12.86 20.99
CA ASP A 23 9.21 11.90 19.91
C ASP A 23 10.44 10.97 19.90
N SER A 24 10.30 9.85 20.57
CA SER A 24 11.30 8.79 20.63
C SER A 24 10.62 7.44 20.45
N TRP A 25 11.38 6.43 20.03
CA TRP A 25 10.84 5.12 19.81
C TRP A 25 11.83 4.02 20.23
N PRO A 26 11.38 2.97 20.94
CA PRO A 26 12.29 1.99 21.55
C PRO A 26 12.82 0.93 20.56
N VAL A 27 12.24 0.84 19.37
CA VAL A 27 12.63 -0.15 18.35
C VAL A 27 13.13 0.60 17.12
N SER A 28 14.32 0.26 16.62
CA SER A 28 14.82 0.82 15.37
C SER A 28 14.05 0.26 14.17
N ASP A 29 14.03 1.01 13.08
CA ASP A 29 13.49 0.53 11.81
C ASP A 29 14.24 -0.71 11.30
N THR A 30 15.55 -0.78 11.54
CA THR A 30 16.36 -1.95 11.19
C THR A 30 15.95 -3.19 11.97
N ASP A 31 15.82 -3.08 13.31
CA ASP A 31 15.40 -4.21 14.15
C ASP A 31 13.99 -4.70 13.76
N PHE A 32 13.10 -3.75 13.42
CA PHE A 32 11.78 -4.10 12.95
C PHE A 32 11.82 -4.85 11.61
N LYS A 33 12.59 -4.36 10.65
CA LYS A 33 12.74 -5.01 9.33
C LYS A 33 13.34 -6.41 9.46
N GLU A 34 14.33 -6.61 10.30
CA GLU A 34 14.91 -7.93 10.57
C GLU A 34 13.88 -8.89 11.16
N LEU A 35 13.13 -8.46 12.19
CA LEU A 35 12.02 -9.23 12.75
C LEU A 35 11.01 -9.57 11.66
N TYR A 36 10.65 -8.57 10.86
CA TYR A 36 9.64 -8.69 9.81
C TYR A 36 10.03 -9.76 8.78
N VAL A 37 11.24 -9.65 8.23
CA VAL A 37 11.78 -10.62 7.25
C VAL A 37 11.83 -12.02 7.84
N ARG A 38 12.32 -12.16 9.09
CA ARG A 38 12.44 -13.47 9.76
C ARG A 38 11.07 -14.15 9.90
N ILE A 39 10.11 -13.48 10.49
CA ILE A 39 8.79 -14.07 10.78
C ILE A 39 7.96 -14.27 9.51
N PHE A 40 8.03 -13.33 8.57
CA PHE A 40 7.36 -13.46 7.29
C PHE A 40 7.87 -14.68 6.50
N ASN A 41 9.18 -14.87 6.46
CA ASN A 41 9.80 -16.02 5.78
C ASN A 41 9.44 -17.37 6.43
N GLU A 42 9.23 -17.43 7.75
CA GLU A 42 8.72 -18.67 8.39
C GLU A 42 7.32 -19.04 7.86
N TYR A 43 6.44 -18.06 7.67
CA TYR A 43 5.14 -18.34 7.05
C TYR A 43 5.28 -18.82 5.60
N ILE A 44 6.15 -18.18 4.81
CA ILE A 44 6.42 -18.59 3.43
C ILE A 44 6.95 -20.05 3.38
N LYS A 45 7.85 -20.44 4.29
CA LYS A 45 8.35 -21.81 4.37
C LYS A 45 7.24 -22.83 4.64
N ILE A 46 6.24 -22.48 5.47
CA ILE A 46 5.09 -23.34 5.76
C ILE A 46 4.25 -23.51 4.50
N ILE A 47 3.89 -22.41 3.82
CA ILE A 47 2.92 -22.48 2.72
C ILE A 47 3.50 -22.96 1.39
N LYS A 48 4.81 -22.86 1.16
CA LYS A 48 5.45 -23.24 -0.10
C LYS A 48 5.23 -24.69 -0.53
N ASN A 49 5.00 -25.58 0.45
CA ASN A 49 4.80 -27.00 0.20
C ASN A 49 3.35 -27.35 -0.22
N PHE A 50 2.43 -26.38 -0.14
CA PHE A 50 1.04 -26.56 -0.51
C PHE A 50 0.80 -26.28 -1.99
N ASN A 51 -0.33 -26.75 -2.48
CA ASN A 51 -0.77 -26.53 -3.85
C ASN A 51 -2.29 -26.32 -3.93
N GLY A 52 -2.79 -26.04 -5.14
CA GLY A 52 -4.22 -25.89 -5.40
C GLY A 52 -4.89 -24.76 -4.62
N PRO A 53 -6.22 -24.85 -4.40
CA PRO A 53 -6.99 -23.85 -3.67
C PRO A 53 -6.51 -23.60 -2.25
N PHE A 54 -5.99 -24.61 -1.56
CA PHE A 54 -5.45 -24.47 -0.21
C PHE A 54 -4.26 -23.49 -0.17
N TYR A 55 -3.33 -23.66 -1.11
CA TYR A 55 -2.20 -22.72 -1.27
C TYR A 55 -2.67 -21.30 -1.59
N ASP A 56 -3.65 -21.16 -2.50
CA ASP A 56 -4.18 -19.85 -2.89
C ASP A 56 -4.78 -19.10 -1.70
N ILE A 57 -5.51 -19.83 -0.84
CA ILE A 57 -6.09 -19.28 0.40
C ILE A 57 -4.97 -18.82 1.36
N CYS A 58 -3.91 -19.62 1.51
CA CYS A 58 -2.74 -19.23 2.29
C CYS A 58 -2.04 -17.98 1.72
N LEU A 59 -1.94 -17.83 0.39
CA LEU A 59 -1.40 -16.62 -0.25
C LEU A 59 -2.23 -15.37 0.04
N VAL A 60 -3.56 -15.50 0.16
CA VAL A 60 -4.43 -14.37 0.52
C VAL A 60 -4.12 -13.85 1.92
N GLU A 61 -3.68 -14.72 2.82
CA GLU A 61 -3.37 -14.36 4.21
C GLU A 61 -2.00 -13.69 4.42
N LEU A 62 -1.16 -13.52 3.39
CA LEU A 62 0.12 -12.81 3.53
C LEU A 62 -0.01 -11.42 4.16
N SER A 63 -1.06 -10.69 3.83
CA SER A 63 -1.33 -9.38 4.44
C SER A 63 -1.73 -9.47 5.91
N PHE A 64 -2.37 -10.56 6.32
CA PHE A 64 -2.66 -10.82 7.74
C PHE A 64 -1.39 -11.13 8.52
N ILE A 65 -0.47 -11.91 7.94
CA ILE A 65 0.84 -12.18 8.56
C ILE A 65 1.62 -10.89 8.77
N ALA A 66 1.68 -10.03 7.75
CA ALA A 66 2.30 -8.72 7.86
C ALA A 66 1.72 -7.90 9.02
N LYS A 67 0.40 -7.89 9.14
CA LYS A 67 -0.30 -7.20 10.24
C LYS A 67 -0.01 -7.82 11.60
N THR A 68 0.06 -9.14 11.66
CA THR A 68 0.45 -9.86 12.88
C THR A 68 1.82 -9.41 13.37
N ILE A 69 2.79 -9.24 12.47
CA ILE A 69 4.13 -8.79 12.82
C ILE A 69 4.13 -7.36 13.35
N GLN A 70 3.34 -6.46 12.76
CA GLN A 70 3.16 -5.10 13.29
C GLN A 70 2.56 -5.11 14.71
N ILE A 71 1.62 -6.01 14.98
CA ILE A 71 1.02 -6.14 16.33
C ILE A 71 2.05 -6.69 17.32
N LEU A 72 2.89 -7.64 16.93
CA LEU A 72 4.00 -8.13 17.77
C LEU A 72 4.95 -6.99 18.14
N GLN A 73 5.31 -6.13 17.18
CA GLN A 73 6.12 -4.95 17.44
C GLN A 73 5.42 -3.97 18.39
N ALA A 74 4.13 -3.71 18.20
CA ALA A 74 3.36 -2.85 19.08
C ALA A 74 3.31 -3.40 20.51
N ASN A 75 3.19 -4.72 20.65
CA ASN A 75 3.23 -5.40 21.95
C ASN A 75 4.62 -5.28 22.61
N PHE A 76 5.69 -5.44 21.84
CA PHE A 76 7.05 -5.18 22.30
C PHE A 76 7.17 -3.77 22.88
N VAL A 77 6.73 -2.75 22.16
CA VAL A 77 6.79 -1.34 22.62
C VAL A 77 6.03 -1.15 23.94
N LYS A 78 4.84 -1.75 24.04
CA LYS A 78 4.06 -1.71 25.30
C LYS A 78 4.83 -2.32 26.44
N ASN A 79 5.35 -3.54 26.29
CA ASN A 79 6.05 -4.28 27.32
C ASN A 79 7.37 -3.60 27.69
N TYR A 80 8.12 -3.08 26.70
CA TYR A 80 9.30 -2.27 26.92
C TYR A 80 9.00 -1.02 27.75
N CYS A 81 7.92 -0.31 27.44
CA CYS A 81 7.50 0.87 28.22
C CYS A 81 7.18 0.50 29.66
N LEU A 82 6.46 -0.62 29.89
CA LEU A 82 6.15 -1.11 31.24
C LEU A 82 7.43 -1.46 32.03
N SER A 83 8.35 -2.20 31.45
CA SER A 83 9.60 -2.64 32.07
C SER A 83 10.57 -1.49 32.39
N ASN A 84 10.48 -0.38 31.65
CA ASN A 84 11.38 0.77 31.81
C ASN A 84 10.72 1.99 32.45
N ASN A 85 9.52 1.86 33.02
CA ASN A 85 8.75 2.95 33.62
C ASN A 85 8.53 4.14 32.67
N ILE A 86 8.33 3.86 31.38
CA ILE A 86 8.01 4.83 30.34
C ILE A 86 6.50 4.88 30.19
N VAL A 87 5.91 6.09 30.17
CA VAL A 87 4.47 6.24 29.99
C VAL A 87 4.12 6.19 28.50
N LEU A 88 3.31 5.22 28.09
CA LEU A 88 2.73 5.18 26.76
C LEU A 88 1.50 6.09 26.72
N LYS A 89 1.63 7.27 26.05
CA LYS A 89 0.51 8.19 25.81
C LYS A 89 -0.38 7.64 24.71
N ARG A 90 -1.54 7.14 25.10
CA ARG A 90 -2.51 6.54 24.22
C ARG A 90 -3.92 7.11 24.46
N SER A 91 -4.70 7.28 23.39
CA SER A 91 -6.13 7.55 23.49
C SER A 91 -6.91 6.22 23.50
N ASN A 92 -8.19 6.31 23.89
CA ASN A 92 -9.11 5.17 23.81
C ASN A 92 -9.69 5.01 22.39
N LEU A 93 -9.34 5.88 21.45
CA LEU A 93 -9.82 5.85 20.07
C LEU A 93 -8.86 5.04 19.18
N ASN A 94 -9.40 4.29 18.23
CA ASN A 94 -8.68 3.37 17.34
C ASN A 94 -7.83 4.06 16.25
N SER A 95 -7.12 5.13 16.58
CA SER A 95 -6.27 5.86 15.63
C SER A 95 -4.80 5.80 16.04
N GLY A 96 -4.10 4.77 15.65
CA GLY A 96 -2.67 4.69 15.94
C GLY A 96 -2.14 3.29 16.21
N LEU A 97 -1.26 3.15 17.19
CA LEU A 97 -0.62 1.90 17.56
C LEU A 97 -1.67 0.84 17.94
N VAL A 98 -1.82 -0.13 17.10
CA VAL A 98 -2.80 -1.17 17.27
C VAL A 98 -2.28 -2.22 18.22
N MET A 99 -3.02 -2.44 19.30
CA MET A 99 -2.65 -3.42 20.32
C MET A 99 -3.39 -4.74 20.10
N ALA A 100 -2.71 -5.85 20.32
CA ALA A 100 -3.13 -7.22 20.04
C ALA A 100 -4.58 -7.59 20.45
N SER A 101 -5.11 -7.04 21.56
CA SER A 101 -6.43 -7.38 22.07
C SER A 101 -7.61 -6.78 21.29
N GLN A 102 -7.39 -5.82 20.41
CA GLN A 102 -8.46 -5.11 19.70
C GLN A 102 -8.52 -5.40 18.20
N GLU A 103 -7.40 -5.80 17.58
CA GLU A 103 -7.33 -5.96 16.12
C GLU A 103 -7.59 -7.36 15.61
N TRP A 104 -7.39 -8.39 16.42
CA TRP A 104 -7.76 -9.73 15.97
C TRP A 104 -9.23 -9.80 15.56
N ASP A 105 -10.11 -9.08 16.29
CA ASP A 105 -11.53 -9.00 15.96
C ASP A 105 -11.84 -8.09 14.76
N VAL A 106 -11.16 -6.95 14.64
CA VAL A 106 -11.36 -6.00 13.53
C VAL A 106 -10.93 -6.63 12.20
N ILE A 107 -9.79 -7.33 12.18
CA ILE A 107 -9.34 -8.03 10.97
C ILE A 107 -10.32 -9.13 10.58
N GLY A 108 -10.93 -9.84 11.52
CA GLY A 108 -11.99 -10.82 11.27
C GLY A 108 -13.25 -10.26 10.62
N ASN A 109 -13.56 -8.97 10.84
CA ASN A 109 -14.77 -8.32 10.31
C ASN A 109 -14.61 -7.70 8.92
N PHE A 110 -13.37 -7.61 8.37
CA PHE A 110 -13.09 -6.97 7.08
C PHE A 110 -13.93 -7.51 5.91
N TYR A 111 -14.32 -8.77 5.94
CA TYR A 111 -15.16 -9.40 4.91
C TYR A 111 -16.67 -9.23 5.13
N LYS A 112 -17.11 -8.89 6.35
CA LYS A 112 -18.55 -8.73 6.63
C LYS A 112 -19.12 -7.48 5.99
N ASP A 113 -18.39 -6.37 6.02
CA ASP A 113 -18.82 -5.10 5.42
C ASP A 113 -18.86 -5.12 3.89
N ALA A 114 -18.03 -5.95 3.27
CA ALA A 114 -17.98 -6.12 1.83
C ALA A 114 -19.22 -6.83 1.23
N THR A 115 -20.08 -7.41 2.06
CA THR A 115 -21.26 -8.19 1.61
C THR A 115 -22.58 -7.45 1.68
N THR A 116 -22.62 -6.19 2.15
CA THR A 116 -23.84 -5.38 2.21
C THR A 116 -24.28 -4.94 0.82
N THR A 117 -25.31 -5.57 0.31
CA THR A 117 -25.91 -5.33 -1.00
C THR A 117 -26.83 -4.12 -0.97
N SER A 118 -26.34 -2.92 -1.24
CA SER A 118 -27.21 -1.78 -1.54
C SER A 118 -27.36 -1.57 -3.05
N GLY A 119 -28.60 -1.58 -3.56
CA GLY A 119 -28.96 -0.99 -4.82
C GLY A 119 -28.66 -1.78 -6.11
N LYS A 120 -29.08 -3.04 -6.24
CA LYS A 120 -28.88 -3.86 -7.47
C LYS A 120 -29.39 -3.20 -8.79
N TYR A 121 -30.44 -2.41 -8.76
CA TYR A 121 -31.04 -1.86 -9.97
C TYR A 121 -30.28 -0.65 -10.55
N HIS A 122 -29.90 0.30 -9.73
CA HIS A 122 -29.07 1.44 -10.15
C HIS A 122 -27.67 1.03 -10.63
N ARG A 123 -27.15 -0.09 -10.15
CA ARG A 123 -25.86 -0.64 -10.60
C ARG A 123 -25.90 -1.12 -12.05
N LYS A 124 -27.01 -1.76 -12.49
CA LYS A 124 -27.12 -2.27 -13.86
C LYS A 124 -27.10 -1.17 -14.91
N ILE A 125 -27.85 -0.10 -14.73
CA ILE A 125 -27.89 1.05 -15.66
C ILE A 125 -26.51 1.72 -15.71
N ARG A 126 -25.92 2.02 -14.54
CA ARG A 126 -24.56 2.57 -14.46
C ARG A 126 -23.53 1.69 -15.18
N ARG A 127 -23.63 0.37 -15.09
CA ARG A 127 -22.74 -0.56 -15.73
C ARG A 127 -22.84 -0.49 -17.26
N VAL A 128 -24.05 -0.43 -17.80
CA VAL A 128 -24.27 -0.29 -19.25
C VAL A 128 -23.67 1.02 -19.77
N VAL A 129 -23.94 2.16 -19.12
CA VAL A 129 -23.35 3.45 -19.51
C VAL A 129 -21.84 3.41 -19.44
N LYS A 130 -21.28 2.91 -18.34
CA LYS A 130 -19.82 2.74 -18.19
C LYS A 130 -19.23 1.84 -19.26
N TYR A 131 -19.92 0.76 -19.63
CA TYR A 131 -19.45 -0.14 -20.68
C TYR A 131 -19.24 0.58 -22.02
N PHE A 132 -20.20 1.40 -22.46
CA PHE A 132 -20.05 2.18 -23.68
C PHE A 132 -18.95 3.26 -23.57
N VAL A 133 -18.94 4.00 -22.48
CA VAL A 133 -17.92 5.04 -22.22
C VAL A 133 -16.50 4.45 -22.20
N HIS A 134 -16.32 3.30 -21.54
CA HIS A 134 -15.02 2.65 -21.42
C HIS A 134 -14.53 2.04 -22.74
N ASN A 135 -15.44 1.64 -23.62
CA ASN A 135 -15.09 0.99 -24.90
C ASN A 135 -15.21 1.91 -26.13
N LYS A 136 -15.36 3.23 -25.92
CA LYS A 136 -15.46 4.21 -27.02
C LYS A 136 -14.31 4.14 -28.04
N HIS A 137 -13.13 3.69 -27.63
CA HIS A 137 -11.94 3.53 -28.47
C HIS A 137 -12.09 2.50 -29.59
N ILE A 138 -13.08 1.60 -29.51
CA ILE A 138 -13.35 0.57 -30.53
C ILE A 138 -14.41 1.04 -31.54
N GLY A 139 -15.15 2.10 -31.20
CA GLY A 139 -16.29 2.59 -31.98
C GLY A 139 -17.53 1.72 -31.83
N LEU A 140 -18.68 2.27 -32.21
CA LEU A 140 -19.99 1.64 -32.00
C LEU A 140 -20.10 0.27 -32.68
N PHE A 141 -19.70 0.17 -33.96
CA PHE A 141 -19.73 -1.08 -34.70
C PHE A 141 -18.82 -2.17 -34.09
N GLY A 142 -17.64 -1.78 -33.63
CA GLY A 142 -16.74 -2.69 -32.93
C GLY A 142 -17.33 -3.22 -31.62
N ILE A 143 -18.02 -2.37 -30.87
CA ILE A 143 -18.72 -2.76 -29.64
C ILE A 143 -19.84 -3.76 -29.95
N ILE A 144 -20.69 -3.47 -30.94
CA ILE A 144 -21.79 -4.36 -31.36
C ILE A 144 -21.25 -5.70 -31.82
N SER A 145 -20.26 -5.73 -32.72
CA SER A 145 -19.64 -6.95 -33.20
C SER A 145 -19.14 -7.83 -32.06
N LYS A 146 -18.46 -7.25 -31.06
CA LYS A 146 -17.90 -8.01 -29.95
C LYS A 146 -18.96 -8.46 -28.94
N ILE A 147 -20.05 -7.72 -28.78
CA ILE A 147 -21.22 -8.17 -28.00
C ILE A 147 -21.82 -9.43 -28.65
N LEU A 148 -22.00 -9.41 -29.96
CA LEU A 148 -22.55 -10.55 -30.74
C LEU A 148 -21.63 -11.77 -30.64
N THR A 149 -20.33 -11.60 -30.72
CA THR A 149 -19.34 -12.70 -30.64
C THR A 149 -19.09 -13.15 -29.20
N LYS A 150 -19.70 -12.50 -28.18
CA LYS A 150 -19.43 -12.73 -26.74
C LYS A 150 -17.95 -12.58 -26.35
N ASP A 151 -17.19 -11.83 -27.14
CA ASP A 151 -15.77 -11.59 -26.98
C ASP A 151 -15.56 -10.46 -25.97
N LYS A 152 -15.47 -10.78 -24.67
CA LYS A 152 -15.27 -9.79 -23.62
C LYS A 152 -14.13 -10.19 -22.68
N THR A 153 -13.48 -9.16 -22.14
CA THR A 153 -12.54 -9.27 -21.04
C THR A 153 -13.18 -8.61 -19.81
N LEU A 154 -13.16 -9.28 -18.69
CA LEU A 154 -13.67 -8.72 -17.43
C LEU A 154 -12.63 -7.82 -16.76
N SER A 155 -13.08 -6.86 -15.98
CA SER A 155 -12.19 -5.97 -15.22
C SER A 155 -12.75 -5.65 -13.86
N ILE A 156 -11.89 -5.74 -12.83
CA ILE A 156 -12.18 -5.34 -11.45
C ILE A 156 -11.11 -4.37 -10.94
N GLY A 157 -11.43 -3.66 -9.85
CA GLY A 157 -10.52 -2.69 -9.24
C GLY A 157 -10.59 -1.30 -9.86
N SER A 158 -9.59 -0.46 -9.59
CA SER A 158 -9.60 0.92 -10.07
C SER A 158 -9.50 1.02 -11.60
N TYR A 159 -10.09 2.11 -12.13
CA TYR A 159 -9.96 2.50 -13.53
C TYR A 159 -8.72 3.38 -13.68
N ASP A 160 -7.55 2.74 -13.56
CA ASP A 160 -6.31 3.48 -13.71
C ASP A 160 -5.86 3.64 -15.17
N ARG A 161 -4.92 4.54 -15.38
CA ARG A 161 -4.46 4.95 -16.70
C ARG A 161 -3.66 3.86 -17.42
N ILE A 162 -2.84 3.13 -16.70
CA ILE A 162 -1.99 2.08 -17.27
C ILE A 162 -2.87 0.97 -17.85
N LYS A 163 -3.88 0.54 -17.08
CA LYS A 163 -4.88 -0.44 -17.54
C LYS A 163 -5.64 0.08 -18.75
N ARG A 164 -6.06 1.33 -18.73
CA ARG A 164 -6.80 1.97 -19.83
C ARG A 164 -5.97 2.00 -21.11
N GLU A 165 -4.74 2.50 -21.07
CA GLU A 165 -3.88 2.55 -22.24
C GLU A 165 -3.54 1.16 -22.79
N PHE A 166 -3.33 0.17 -21.90
CA PHE A 166 -3.13 -1.22 -22.30
C PHE A 166 -4.33 -1.77 -23.09
N VAL A 167 -5.54 -1.51 -22.61
CA VAL A 167 -6.79 -1.90 -23.24
C VAL A 167 -6.99 -1.19 -24.59
N GLU A 168 -6.76 0.12 -24.63
CA GLU A 168 -6.91 0.94 -25.84
C GLU A 168 -5.93 0.51 -26.94
N LYS A 169 -4.66 0.32 -26.62
CA LYS A 169 -3.62 -0.16 -27.55
C LYS A 169 -3.89 -1.58 -28.05
N GLY A 170 -4.33 -2.46 -27.16
CA GLY A 170 -4.69 -3.83 -27.51
C GLY A 170 -6.03 -3.97 -28.22
N LYS A 171 -6.77 -2.89 -28.43
CA LYS A 171 -8.16 -2.90 -28.93
C LYS A 171 -9.04 -3.93 -28.20
N ILE A 172 -8.82 -4.05 -26.88
CA ILE A 172 -9.53 -4.99 -26.02
C ILE A 172 -10.87 -4.38 -25.63
N ILE A 173 -11.94 -5.15 -25.78
CA ILE A 173 -13.23 -4.79 -25.19
C ILE A 173 -13.27 -5.33 -23.76
N TRP A 174 -13.71 -4.51 -22.83
CA TRP A 174 -13.73 -4.88 -21.43
C TRP A 174 -15.00 -4.45 -20.71
N ASP A 175 -15.42 -5.29 -19.79
CA ASP A 175 -16.58 -5.09 -18.94
C ASP A 175 -16.11 -4.86 -17.52
N HIS A 176 -16.16 -3.62 -17.06
CA HIS A 176 -15.79 -3.28 -15.70
C HIS A 176 -16.94 -3.57 -14.75
N CYS A 177 -16.72 -4.49 -13.83
CA CYS A 177 -17.69 -4.94 -12.85
C CYS A 177 -17.17 -4.77 -11.42
N ASP A 178 -18.09 -4.67 -10.49
CA ASP A 178 -17.74 -4.78 -9.09
C ASP A 178 -17.37 -6.25 -8.78
N TRP A 179 -16.42 -6.45 -7.87
CA TRP A 179 -16.00 -7.80 -7.47
C TRP A 179 -17.19 -8.66 -6.99
N SER A 180 -18.21 -8.04 -6.35
CA SER A 180 -19.42 -8.71 -5.88
C SER A 180 -20.25 -9.32 -7.01
N ASP A 181 -20.17 -8.79 -8.22
CA ASP A 181 -20.87 -9.34 -9.39
C ASP A 181 -20.27 -10.69 -9.83
N LEU A 182 -19.05 -10.97 -9.41
CA LEU A 182 -18.31 -12.20 -9.70
C LEU A 182 -18.49 -13.28 -8.61
N LEU A 183 -19.35 -13.04 -7.62
CA LEU A 183 -19.68 -14.02 -6.58
C LEU A 183 -21.08 -14.61 -6.80
N LYS A 184 -21.24 -15.89 -6.48
CA LYS A 184 -22.54 -16.54 -6.31
C LYS A 184 -23.22 -15.99 -5.06
N ASP A 185 -24.55 -15.95 -5.06
CA ASP A 185 -25.30 -15.62 -3.86
C ASP A 185 -24.97 -16.62 -2.73
N LYS A 186 -25.06 -16.15 -1.48
CA LYS A 186 -24.90 -17.05 -0.32
C LYS A 186 -26.07 -18.06 -0.35
N ASN A 187 -25.75 -19.34 -0.42
CA ASN A 187 -26.69 -20.36 0.00
C ASN A 187 -26.86 -20.22 1.51
N GLY A 188 -28.09 -20.26 2.01
CA GLY A 188 -28.39 -20.01 3.43
C GLY A 188 -27.70 -20.95 4.44
N ASN A 189 -27.00 -21.98 3.97
CA ASN A 189 -26.30 -22.92 4.81
C ASN A 189 -24.98 -22.35 5.34
N LYS A 190 -24.68 -22.64 6.59
CA LYS A 190 -23.41 -22.30 7.23
C LYS A 190 -22.28 -23.05 6.50
N PHE A 191 -21.31 -22.32 5.98
CA PHE A 191 -20.13 -22.93 5.36
C PHE A 191 -19.22 -23.53 6.43
N THR A 192 -18.83 -24.79 6.23
CA THR A 192 -17.84 -25.49 7.06
C THR A 192 -16.66 -25.90 6.20
N SER A 193 -15.45 -25.59 6.65
CA SER A 193 -14.23 -26.01 5.98
C SER A 193 -13.88 -27.45 6.33
N ASN A 194 -13.45 -28.22 5.34
CA ASN A 194 -12.87 -29.55 5.54
C ASN A 194 -11.33 -29.53 5.63
N ASN A 195 -10.71 -28.35 5.52
CA ASN A 195 -9.27 -28.21 5.54
C ASN A 195 -8.73 -28.01 6.96
N ASP A 196 -7.64 -28.68 7.28
CA ASP A 196 -6.95 -28.51 8.56
C ASP A 196 -5.99 -27.31 8.56
N TYR A 197 -6.55 -26.10 8.52
CA TYR A 197 -5.75 -24.87 8.64
C TYR A 197 -5.04 -24.77 9.99
N VAL A 198 -5.62 -25.37 11.05
CA VAL A 198 -5.07 -25.29 12.39
C VAL A 198 -3.79 -26.11 12.52
N GLY A 199 -3.81 -27.36 12.09
CA GLY A 199 -2.66 -28.24 12.18
C GLY A 199 -1.56 -27.91 11.18
N LEU A 200 -1.96 -27.60 9.95
CA LEU A 200 -1.01 -27.43 8.84
C LEU A 200 -0.38 -26.01 8.74
N VAL A 201 -1.09 -24.99 9.21
CA VAL A 201 -0.65 -23.58 9.02
C VAL A 201 -0.53 -22.83 10.34
N ILE A 202 -1.64 -22.75 11.10
CA ILE A 202 -1.73 -21.85 12.25
C ILE A 202 -0.79 -22.28 13.38
N ASN A 203 -0.88 -23.55 13.81
CA ASN A 203 -0.04 -24.03 14.92
C ASN A 203 1.46 -24.02 14.58
N PRO A 204 1.93 -24.46 13.38
CA PRO A 204 3.32 -24.35 12.99
C PRO A 204 3.83 -22.90 13.02
N PHE A 205 3.04 -21.95 12.50
CA PHE A 205 3.43 -20.53 12.51
C PHE A 205 3.44 -19.96 13.92
N LEU A 206 2.40 -20.21 14.73
CA LEU A 206 2.34 -19.71 16.11
C LEU A 206 3.45 -20.33 16.99
N HIS A 207 3.92 -21.53 16.66
CA HIS A 207 5.09 -22.11 17.32
C HIS A 207 6.32 -21.23 17.08
N LYS A 208 6.56 -20.80 15.83
CA LYS A 208 7.67 -19.88 15.49
C LYS A 208 7.53 -18.50 16.14
N VAL A 209 6.32 -17.99 16.25
CA VAL A 209 6.07 -16.72 16.96
C VAL A 209 6.41 -16.85 18.46
N ARG A 210 6.10 -17.98 19.08
CA ARG A 210 6.42 -18.22 20.51
C ARG A 210 7.92 -18.37 20.81
N GLU A 211 8.75 -18.58 19.80
CA GLU A 211 10.22 -18.58 19.95
C GLU A 211 10.82 -17.16 20.04
N LEU A 212 9.99 -16.10 19.88
CA LEU A 212 10.41 -14.72 20.04
C LEU A 212 10.68 -14.38 21.51
N ASP A 213 11.42 -13.29 21.72
CA ASP A 213 11.63 -12.69 23.03
C ASP A 213 10.30 -12.39 23.74
N SER A 214 10.27 -12.52 25.06
CA SER A 214 9.09 -12.31 25.90
C SER A 214 8.45 -10.93 25.68
N LEU A 215 9.23 -9.90 25.45
CA LEU A 215 8.70 -8.55 25.14
C LEU A 215 7.76 -8.54 23.93
N PHE A 216 7.96 -9.41 22.94
CA PHE A 216 7.06 -9.49 21.79
C PHE A 216 5.76 -10.24 22.09
N ILE A 217 5.80 -11.24 22.99
CA ILE A 217 4.72 -12.22 23.14
C ILE A 217 3.96 -12.15 24.46
N ASP A 218 4.55 -11.57 25.51
CA ASP A 218 3.90 -11.45 26.80
C ASP A 218 2.60 -10.66 26.73
N GLY A 219 1.53 -11.22 27.29
CA GLY A 219 0.20 -10.63 27.27
C GLY A 219 -0.58 -10.83 25.95
N ILE A 220 -0.06 -11.63 25.00
CA ILE A 220 -0.81 -12.02 23.80
C ILE A 220 -1.69 -13.23 24.12
N ASP A 221 -2.99 -13.11 23.85
CA ASP A 221 -3.91 -14.25 23.87
C ASP A 221 -3.78 -15.06 22.56
N PHE A 222 -2.91 -16.06 22.57
CA PHE A 222 -2.71 -16.96 21.44
C PHE A 222 -3.94 -17.80 21.08
N ASN A 223 -4.86 -18.05 22.04
CA ASN A 223 -6.08 -18.78 21.75
C ASN A 223 -7.06 -17.92 20.97
N LEU A 224 -7.19 -16.65 21.35
CA LEU A 224 -7.97 -15.66 20.60
C LEU A 224 -7.39 -15.46 19.18
N LEU A 225 -6.06 -15.30 19.05
CA LEU A 225 -5.39 -15.18 17.76
C LEU A 225 -5.67 -16.41 16.87
N LYS A 226 -5.48 -17.62 17.41
CA LYS A 226 -5.76 -18.88 16.70
C LYS A 226 -7.21 -18.96 16.24
N LYS A 227 -8.17 -18.63 17.11
CA LYS A 227 -9.61 -18.66 16.80
C LYS A 227 -9.96 -17.63 15.71
N SER A 228 -9.48 -16.41 15.83
CA SER A 228 -9.73 -15.35 14.87
C SER A 228 -9.12 -15.68 13.52
N TRP A 229 -7.92 -16.23 13.49
CA TRP A 229 -7.26 -16.60 12.25
C TRP A 229 -7.93 -17.79 11.55
N TYR A 230 -8.33 -18.81 12.32
CA TYR A 230 -9.13 -19.91 11.77
C TYR A 230 -10.44 -19.41 11.13
N SER A 231 -11.16 -18.52 11.82
CA SER A 231 -12.39 -17.91 11.27
C SER A 231 -12.13 -17.20 9.94
N ARG A 232 -11.00 -16.52 9.81
CA ARG A 232 -10.61 -15.88 8.55
C ARG A 232 -10.36 -16.87 7.42
N PHE A 233 -9.63 -17.95 7.69
CA PHE A 233 -9.43 -19.01 6.68
C PHE A 233 -10.75 -19.56 6.17
N VAL A 234 -11.70 -19.82 7.07
CA VAL A 234 -13.05 -20.29 6.71
C VAL A 234 -13.80 -19.26 5.87
N ASP A 235 -13.73 -17.98 6.22
CA ASP A 235 -14.36 -16.91 5.45
C ASP A 235 -13.74 -16.74 4.05
N ILE A 236 -12.41 -16.81 3.94
CA ILE A 236 -11.70 -16.74 2.65
C ILE A 236 -12.08 -17.94 1.77
N GLU A 237 -12.07 -19.14 2.32
CA GLU A 237 -12.44 -20.37 1.61
C GLU A 237 -13.89 -20.30 1.11
N ASN A 238 -14.81 -19.82 1.95
CA ASN A 238 -16.20 -19.60 1.56
C ASN A 238 -16.31 -18.62 0.38
N ILE A 239 -15.58 -17.49 0.43
CA ILE A 239 -15.59 -16.53 -0.67
C ILE A 239 -14.97 -17.16 -1.92
N TYR A 240 -13.85 -17.86 -1.78
CA TYR A 240 -13.16 -18.55 -2.88
C TYR A 240 -14.08 -19.54 -3.61
N SER A 241 -14.82 -20.36 -2.86
CA SER A 241 -15.77 -21.35 -3.40
C SER A 241 -16.95 -20.71 -4.16
N ARG A 242 -17.28 -19.46 -3.86
CA ARG A 242 -18.37 -18.70 -4.46
C ARG A 242 -17.98 -17.93 -5.73
N VAL A 243 -16.70 -17.87 -6.08
CA VAL A 243 -16.27 -17.13 -7.28
C VAL A 243 -16.89 -17.76 -8.53
N ARG A 244 -17.58 -16.91 -9.30
CA ARG A 244 -18.12 -17.28 -10.61
C ARG A 244 -17.08 -17.02 -11.69
N VAL A 245 -16.44 -18.06 -12.15
CA VAL A 245 -15.50 -17.95 -13.26
C VAL A 245 -16.26 -18.02 -14.57
N ASP A 246 -16.26 -16.94 -15.35
CA ASP A 246 -16.77 -16.97 -16.73
C ASP A 246 -15.65 -17.49 -17.65
N LYS A 247 -15.67 -18.78 -17.92
CA LYS A 247 -14.69 -19.46 -18.80
C LYS A 247 -14.72 -18.97 -20.25
N ARG A 248 -15.77 -18.25 -20.66
CA ARG A 248 -15.88 -17.66 -22.00
C ARG A 248 -15.20 -16.29 -22.08
N SER A 249 -14.83 -15.73 -20.93
CA SER A 249 -14.04 -14.50 -20.89
C SER A 249 -12.65 -14.74 -21.43
N LYS A 250 -12.16 -13.87 -22.31
CA LYS A 250 -10.78 -13.90 -22.83
C LYS A 250 -9.73 -13.57 -21.77
N GLY A 251 -10.14 -12.95 -20.67
CA GLY A 251 -9.26 -12.62 -19.57
C GLY A 251 -9.94 -11.83 -18.48
N LEU A 252 -9.20 -11.65 -17.38
CA LEU A 252 -9.56 -10.79 -16.25
C LEU A 252 -8.46 -9.74 -16.05
N LEU A 253 -8.84 -8.47 -16.00
CA LEU A 253 -7.97 -7.33 -15.72
C LEU A 253 -8.18 -6.91 -14.27
N VAL A 254 -7.11 -6.89 -13.46
CA VAL A 254 -7.17 -6.59 -12.03
C VAL A 254 -6.27 -5.43 -11.68
N THR A 255 -6.81 -4.42 -10.98
CA THR A 255 -6.03 -3.38 -10.31
C THR A 255 -6.35 -3.36 -8.82
N GLY A 256 -5.47 -2.75 -8.02
CA GLY A 256 -5.60 -2.80 -6.56
C GLY A 256 -5.31 -4.19 -6.03
N VAL A 257 -4.19 -4.74 -6.47
CA VAL A 257 -3.72 -6.10 -6.19
C VAL A 257 -3.51 -6.39 -4.69
N GLY A 258 -3.35 -5.36 -3.85
CA GLY A 258 -3.32 -5.51 -2.39
C GLY A 258 -4.69 -5.84 -1.77
N ASN A 259 -5.79 -5.71 -2.52
CA ASN A 259 -7.13 -6.03 -2.02
C ASN A 259 -7.32 -7.55 -2.00
N GLN A 260 -7.62 -8.11 -0.83
CA GLN A 260 -7.76 -9.56 -0.63
C GLN A 260 -8.87 -10.18 -1.51
N LEU A 261 -9.99 -9.48 -1.70
CA LEU A 261 -11.09 -9.97 -2.56
C LEU A 261 -10.68 -10.01 -4.04
N HIS A 262 -9.94 -9.00 -4.49
CA HIS A 262 -9.39 -9.01 -5.85
C HIS A 262 -8.40 -10.17 -6.03
N LYS A 263 -7.57 -10.45 -5.01
CA LYS A 263 -6.62 -11.57 -5.01
C LYS A 263 -7.34 -12.91 -5.09
N ILE A 264 -8.38 -13.13 -4.28
CA ILE A 264 -9.21 -14.35 -4.32
C ILE A 264 -9.78 -14.57 -5.72
N ILE A 265 -10.37 -13.54 -6.32
CA ILE A 265 -10.96 -13.63 -7.65
C ILE A 265 -9.89 -13.92 -8.70
N ALA A 266 -8.76 -13.20 -8.66
CA ALA A 266 -7.66 -13.41 -9.59
C ALA A 266 -7.12 -14.85 -9.54
N LEU A 267 -6.88 -15.38 -8.36
CA LEU A 267 -6.42 -16.76 -8.15
C LEU A 267 -7.43 -17.79 -8.68
N SER A 268 -8.73 -17.60 -8.39
CA SER A 268 -9.78 -18.49 -8.88
C SER A 268 -9.86 -18.51 -10.41
N TYR A 269 -9.72 -17.35 -11.08
CA TYR A 269 -9.68 -17.27 -12.54
C TYR A 269 -8.45 -17.94 -13.11
N GLN A 270 -7.27 -17.72 -12.52
CA GLN A 270 -6.02 -18.37 -12.95
C GLN A 270 -6.11 -19.91 -12.84
N ARG A 271 -6.63 -20.42 -11.73
CA ARG A 271 -6.87 -21.87 -11.55
C ARG A 271 -7.81 -22.47 -12.58
N SER A 272 -8.74 -21.66 -13.07
CA SER A 272 -9.70 -22.09 -14.10
C SER A 272 -9.15 -21.96 -15.53
N GLY A 273 -7.87 -21.61 -15.70
CA GLY A 273 -7.21 -21.45 -17.00
C GLY A 273 -7.53 -20.14 -17.71
N VAL A 274 -8.24 -19.20 -17.07
CA VAL A 274 -8.51 -17.88 -17.65
C VAL A 274 -7.29 -16.98 -17.45
N LYS A 275 -6.86 -16.27 -18.50
CA LYS A 275 -5.75 -15.33 -18.41
C LYS A 275 -6.08 -14.18 -17.45
N VAL A 276 -5.24 -13.95 -16.48
CA VAL A 276 -5.37 -12.81 -15.53
C VAL A 276 -4.20 -11.86 -15.75
N PHE A 277 -4.52 -10.57 -15.88
CA PHE A 277 -3.55 -9.48 -16.00
C PHE A 277 -3.69 -8.57 -14.80
N CYS A 278 -2.63 -8.48 -13.99
CA CYS A 278 -2.55 -7.60 -12.84
C CYS A 278 -1.80 -6.33 -13.22
N PHE A 279 -2.31 -5.18 -12.81
CA PHE A 279 -1.75 -3.87 -13.19
C PHE A 279 -1.14 -3.18 -11.97
N HIS A 280 0.08 -2.73 -12.13
CA HIS A 280 0.67 -1.77 -11.22
C HIS A 280 0.23 -0.34 -11.59
N HIS A 281 0.09 0.55 -10.60
CA HIS A 281 -0.46 1.90 -10.84
C HIS A 281 0.52 3.04 -10.55
N GLY A 282 1.83 2.80 -10.61
CA GLY A 282 2.88 3.82 -10.46
C GLY A 282 4.00 3.61 -11.47
N ASN A 283 4.84 4.61 -11.67
CA ASN A 283 6.02 4.54 -12.54
C ASN A 283 7.35 4.57 -11.78
N ASN A 284 7.31 4.60 -10.47
CA ASN A 284 8.48 4.59 -9.57
C ASN A 284 8.64 3.30 -8.77
N THR A 285 7.70 2.36 -8.93
CA THR A 285 7.76 1.05 -8.26
C THR A 285 8.97 0.27 -8.73
N GLY A 286 9.66 -0.40 -7.81
CA GLY A 286 10.93 -1.07 -8.08
C GLY A 286 12.16 -0.16 -7.98
N SER A 287 11.98 1.15 -7.77
CA SER A 287 13.09 2.04 -7.41
C SER A 287 13.70 1.68 -6.07
N LEU A 288 12.86 1.32 -5.10
CA LEU A 288 13.26 0.63 -3.88
C LEU A 288 13.05 -0.88 -4.05
N ILE A 289 13.91 -1.67 -3.42
CA ILE A 289 13.78 -3.13 -3.37
C ILE A 289 12.94 -3.45 -2.13
N GLU A 290 11.66 -3.72 -2.35
CA GLU A 290 10.63 -3.98 -1.32
C GLU A 290 10.13 -5.41 -1.46
N GLU A 291 10.97 -6.40 -1.09
CA GLU A 291 10.70 -7.83 -1.35
C GLU A 291 9.40 -8.31 -0.71
N ILE A 292 9.12 -7.92 0.53
CA ILE A 292 7.93 -8.36 1.25
C ILE A 292 6.68 -7.75 0.66
N SER A 293 6.69 -6.44 0.39
CA SER A 293 5.58 -5.78 -0.31
C SER A 293 5.32 -6.42 -1.67
N HIS A 294 6.37 -6.74 -2.42
CA HIS A 294 6.25 -7.46 -3.68
C HIS A 294 5.62 -8.85 -3.49
N GLN A 295 6.06 -9.62 -2.50
CA GLN A 295 5.48 -10.94 -2.19
C GLN A 295 3.99 -10.84 -1.82
N ILE A 296 3.61 -9.86 -1.01
CA ILE A 296 2.22 -9.66 -0.60
C ILE A 296 1.34 -9.23 -1.78
N LEU A 297 1.82 -8.29 -2.58
CA LEU A 297 1.01 -7.63 -3.60
C LEU A 297 1.01 -8.37 -4.94
N ASP A 298 2.14 -8.89 -5.36
CA ASP A 298 2.38 -9.30 -6.75
C ASP A 298 2.60 -10.81 -6.92
N SER A 299 2.92 -11.53 -5.85
CA SER A 299 3.35 -12.94 -5.89
C SER A 299 2.33 -13.91 -6.49
N TYR A 300 1.08 -13.52 -6.60
CA TYR A 300 0.03 -14.34 -7.19
C TYR A 300 -0.23 -14.02 -8.68
N CYS A 301 0.44 -13.02 -9.25
CA CYS A 301 0.18 -12.54 -10.61
C CYS A 301 0.98 -13.37 -11.63
N VAL A 302 0.31 -14.07 -12.52
CA VAL A 302 0.96 -14.78 -13.64
C VAL A 302 1.33 -13.80 -14.76
N ASN A 303 0.48 -12.81 -15.08
CA ASN A 303 0.80 -11.74 -16.01
C ASN A 303 0.73 -10.40 -15.27
N PHE A 304 1.89 -9.78 -15.06
CA PHE A 304 1.99 -8.52 -14.36
C PHE A 304 2.35 -7.39 -15.32
N VAL A 305 1.47 -6.41 -15.45
CA VAL A 305 1.59 -5.31 -16.40
C VAL A 305 2.18 -4.09 -15.73
N LEU A 306 3.37 -3.71 -16.17
CA LEU A 306 4.14 -2.57 -15.71
C LEU A 306 4.03 -1.40 -16.71
N PRO A 307 4.30 -0.16 -16.30
CA PRO A 307 4.23 1.02 -17.16
C PRO A 307 5.16 0.98 -18.37
N SER A 308 6.37 0.45 -18.23
CA SER A 308 7.42 0.52 -19.27
C SER A 308 8.28 -0.75 -19.33
N ASP A 309 9.00 -0.92 -20.43
CA ASP A 309 9.94 -2.02 -20.62
C ASP A 309 11.12 -1.94 -19.61
N GLY A 310 11.64 -0.74 -19.31
CA GLY A 310 12.71 -0.57 -18.33
C GLY A 310 12.31 -1.01 -16.92
N MET A 311 11.04 -0.87 -16.53
CA MET A 311 10.57 -1.40 -15.25
C MET A 311 10.54 -2.93 -15.24
N ILE A 312 10.34 -3.59 -16.37
CA ILE A 312 10.40 -5.07 -16.45
C ILE A 312 11.79 -5.55 -16.05
N ASP A 313 12.83 -4.91 -16.56
CA ASP A 313 14.20 -5.30 -16.27
C ASP A 313 14.56 -5.07 -14.79
N ILE A 314 14.12 -3.96 -14.22
CA ILE A 314 14.25 -3.66 -12.80
C ILE A 314 13.53 -4.72 -11.95
N TYR A 315 12.29 -5.07 -12.28
CA TYR A 315 11.52 -6.08 -11.54
C TYR A 315 12.15 -7.47 -11.61
N LYS A 316 12.61 -7.89 -12.79
CA LYS A 316 13.31 -9.16 -12.93
C LYS A 316 14.59 -9.20 -12.09
N LYS A 317 15.38 -8.13 -12.10
CA LYS A 317 16.62 -8.02 -11.33
C LYS A 317 16.34 -8.03 -9.82
N ASN A 318 15.36 -7.30 -9.36
CA ASN A 318 15.06 -7.16 -7.93
C ASN A 318 14.41 -8.41 -7.33
N TYR A 319 13.58 -9.14 -8.09
CA TYR A 319 12.64 -10.10 -7.51
C TYR A 319 12.70 -11.52 -8.08
N SER A 320 13.59 -11.79 -9.04
CA SER A 320 13.73 -13.14 -9.65
C SER A 320 14.24 -14.22 -8.67
N HIS A 321 14.86 -13.80 -7.58
CA HIS A 321 15.45 -14.69 -6.56
C HIS A 321 14.49 -15.03 -5.41
N LEU A 322 13.26 -14.48 -5.40
CA LEU A 322 12.33 -14.67 -4.29
C LEU A 322 11.90 -16.13 -4.12
N LEU A 323 11.72 -16.53 -2.85
CA LEU A 323 11.52 -17.91 -2.42
C LEU A 323 10.22 -18.58 -2.91
N LEU A 324 9.24 -17.83 -3.39
CA LEU A 324 8.02 -18.41 -3.96
C LEU A 324 8.34 -18.84 -5.40
N GLU A 325 8.64 -20.11 -5.61
CA GLU A 325 8.96 -20.67 -6.94
C GLU A 325 7.95 -20.28 -8.03
N LYS A 326 6.70 -20.08 -7.65
CA LYS A 326 5.63 -19.66 -8.57
C LYS A 326 5.74 -18.20 -9.00
N ILE A 327 6.45 -17.35 -8.25
CA ILE A 327 6.75 -15.97 -8.67
C ILE A 327 7.75 -15.96 -9.82
N SER A 328 8.66 -16.91 -9.87
CA SER A 328 9.59 -17.07 -11.00
C SER A 328 8.88 -17.31 -12.33
N LEU A 329 7.61 -17.74 -12.29
CA LEU A 329 6.73 -17.91 -13.45
C LEU A 329 5.96 -16.65 -13.82
N THR A 330 6.09 -15.56 -13.08
CA THR A 330 5.41 -14.30 -13.38
C THR A 330 5.95 -13.75 -14.70
N LYS A 331 5.04 -13.59 -15.64
CA LYS A 331 5.32 -12.93 -16.91
C LYS A 331 5.12 -11.43 -16.76
N TYR A 332 6.19 -10.68 -16.80
CA TYR A 332 6.14 -9.22 -16.82
C TYR A 332 5.84 -8.72 -18.23
N LEU A 333 4.88 -7.83 -18.35
CA LEU A 333 4.42 -7.21 -19.58
C LEU A 333 4.50 -5.69 -19.46
N SER A 334 4.78 -5.00 -20.55
CA SER A 334 4.75 -3.54 -20.61
C SER A 334 3.45 -3.03 -21.21
N SER A 335 2.84 -2.04 -20.57
CA SER A 335 1.74 -1.28 -21.17
C SER A 335 2.26 -0.22 -22.16
N LYS A 336 3.57 0.09 -22.12
CA LYS A 336 4.19 1.18 -22.89
C LYS A 336 3.41 2.48 -22.74
N THR A 337 3.06 2.83 -21.49
CA THR A 337 2.24 4.02 -21.22
C THR A 337 2.94 5.28 -21.71
N MET A 338 2.18 6.15 -22.38
CA MET A 338 2.63 7.48 -22.82
C MET A 338 2.23 8.59 -21.86
N TYR A 339 1.52 8.24 -20.78
CA TYR A 339 0.97 9.22 -19.87
C TYR A 339 2.04 10.13 -19.27
N TYR A 340 3.08 9.52 -18.70
CA TYR A 340 4.14 10.31 -18.05
C TYR A 340 4.93 11.15 -19.05
N GLN A 341 5.12 10.65 -20.27
CA GLN A 341 5.70 11.44 -21.36
C GLN A 341 4.82 12.63 -21.74
N SER A 342 3.50 12.45 -21.77
CA SER A 342 2.56 13.55 -22.03
C SER A 342 2.57 14.60 -20.93
N VAL A 343 2.68 14.20 -19.65
CA VAL A 343 2.85 15.12 -18.53
C VAL A 343 4.12 15.95 -18.70
N TYR A 344 5.24 15.29 -18.96
CA TYR A 344 6.53 15.97 -19.20
C TYR A 344 6.46 16.99 -20.35
N ASN A 345 5.90 16.59 -21.49
CA ASN A 345 5.79 17.48 -22.67
C ASN A 345 4.87 18.68 -22.39
N ASN A 346 3.76 18.47 -21.69
CA ASN A 346 2.83 19.56 -21.33
C ASN A 346 3.47 20.54 -20.34
N CYS A 347 4.29 20.06 -19.40
CA CYS A 347 4.96 20.92 -18.44
C CYS A 347 6.04 21.81 -19.08
N LYS A 348 6.76 21.31 -20.10
CA LYS A 348 7.75 22.10 -20.83
C LYS A 348 7.16 23.36 -21.50
N ASN A 349 5.90 23.30 -21.88
CA ASN A 349 5.22 24.38 -22.58
C ASN A 349 4.60 25.45 -21.65
N ASN A 350 4.51 25.17 -20.34
CA ASN A 350 3.85 26.02 -19.34
C ASN A 350 4.84 26.40 -18.23
N LYS A 351 5.76 27.31 -18.52
CA LYS A 351 6.81 27.77 -17.58
C LYS A 351 6.38 28.93 -16.68
N GLU A 352 5.18 28.93 -16.15
CA GLU A 352 4.84 29.91 -15.11
C GLU A 352 5.53 29.53 -13.80
N MET A 353 6.58 30.27 -13.45
CA MET A 353 7.18 30.19 -12.12
C MET A 353 6.43 31.11 -11.17
N MET A 354 6.10 30.60 -10.00
CA MET A 354 5.55 31.46 -8.93
C MET A 354 6.61 32.44 -8.42
N ASN A 355 6.19 33.69 -8.18
CA ASN A 355 7.03 34.62 -7.46
C ASN A 355 7.12 34.21 -5.98
N GLY A 356 8.34 34.11 -5.43
CA GLY A 356 8.57 33.81 -4.02
C GLY A 356 9.11 32.41 -3.73
N LYS A 357 9.48 32.22 -2.47
CA LYS A 357 10.06 30.97 -1.96
C LYS A 357 8.96 30.03 -1.47
N VAL A 358 8.23 29.38 -2.38
CA VAL A 358 7.13 28.49 -2.05
C VAL A 358 7.59 27.03 -2.11
N VAL A 359 7.40 26.29 -1.02
CA VAL A 359 7.72 24.85 -0.90
C VAL A 359 6.43 24.07 -0.60
N MET A 360 6.14 23.06 -1.39
CA MET A 360 5.07 22.11 -1.12
C MET A 360 5.63 20.85 -0.48
N LEU A 361 5.37 20.68 0.81
CA LEU A 361 5.73 19.46 1.54
C LEU A 361 4.65 18.40 1.33
N MET A 362 5.07 17.28 0.77
CA MET A 362 4.20 16.13 0.52
C MET A 362 4.04 15.30 1.79
N GLY A 363 2.84 15.29 2.32
CA GLY A 363 2.50 14.49 3.50
C GLY A 363 2.54 13.00 3.21
N PHE A 364 3.04 12.24 4.15
CA PHE A 364 3.14 10.79 4.07
C PHE A 364 1.74 10.16 3.90
N PRO A 365 1.53 9.25 2.93
CA PRO A 365 0.19 8.83 2.51
C PRO A 365 -0.48 7.84 3.47
N MET A 366 0.16 7.47 4.56
CA MET A 366 -0.19 6.30 5.36
C MET A 366 -1.47 6.44 6.17
N LYS A 367 -2.35 5.43 6.03
CA LYS A 367 -3.23 4.96 7.10
C LYS A 367 -2.56 3.78 7.79
N PRO A 368 -2.66 3.64 9.13
CA PRO A 368 -2.00 2.57 9.89
C PRO A 368 -2.29 1.14 9.40
N HIS A 369 -3.36 0.95 8.62
CA HIS A 369 -3.81 -0.37 8.15
C HIS A 369 -3.37 -0.74 6.72
N ARG A 370 -2.64 0.13 6.03
CA ARG A 370 -2.45 0.00 4.58
C ARG A 370 -1.06 -0.46 4.15
N TYR A 371 -0.04 -0.14 4.93
CA TYR A 371 1.34 -0.51 4.62
C TYR A 371 1.76 -1.71 5.47
N PHE A 372 2.26 -2.74 4.80
CA PHE A 372 2.48 -4.04 5.41
C PHE A 372 3.91 -4.19 5.94
N ASP A 373 4.87 -3.47 5.37
CA ASP A 373 6.29 -3.54 5.65
C ASP A 373 6.83 -2.38 6.49
N GLU A 374 5.96 -1.48 6.92
CA GLU A 374 6.32 -0.34 7.77
C GLU A 374 6.05 -0.64 9.27
N PRO A 375 6.83 -0.05 10.19
CA PRO A 375 6.60 -0.17 11.63
C PRO A 375 5.20 0.26 12.04
N ALA A 376 4.71 -0.32 13.12
CA ALA A 376 3.34 -0.04 13.62
C ALA A 376 3.09 1.44 13.94
N ASN A 377 4.12 2.22 14.23
CA ASN A 377 4.05 3.66 14.55
C ASN A 377 4.61 4.57 13.46
N ASP A 378 4.87 4.08 12.27
CA ASP A 378 5.51 4.86 11.20
C ASP A 378 4.79 6.19 10.94
N LEU A 379 3.44 6.22 11.07
CA LEU A 379 2.65 7.45 10.99
C LEU A 379 3.15 8.53 11.97
N VAL A 380 3.45 8.16 13.22
CA VAL A 380 3.91 9.10 14.27
C VAL A 380 5.31 9.61 13.95
N PHE A 381 6.19 8.74 13.46
CA PHE A 381 7.53 9.11 13.01
C PHE A 381 7.52 10.10 11.85
N LYS A 382 6.76 9.77 10.82
CA LYS A 382 6.66 10.62 9.62
C LYS A 382 6.00 11.95 9.96
N LEU A 383 5.01 11.98 10.84
CA LEU A 383 4.40 13.21 11.31
C LEU A 383 5.41 14.10 12.04
N SER A 384 6.24 13.53 12.94
CA SER A 384 7.29 14.29 13.62
C SER A 384 8.27 14.91 12.62
N LEU A 385 8.70 14.15 11.61
CA LEU A 385 9.56 14.67 10.54
C LEU A 385 8.88 15.80 9.76
N GLU A 386 7.64 15.59 9.32
CA GLU A 386 6.87 16.57 8.55
C GLU A 386 6.70 17.90 9.31
N LEU A 387 6.35 17.83 10.60
CA LEU A 387 6.20 19.02 11.46
C LEU A 387 7.52 19.77 11.64
N ARG A 388 8.62 19.06 11.87
CA ARG A 388 9.95 19.69 12.00
C ARG A 388 10.44 20.30 10.70
N LEU A 389 10.11 19.70 9.54
CA LEU A 389 10.38 20.30 8.24
C LEU A 389 9.57 21.58 8.04
N VAL A 390 8.26 21.58 8.37
CA VAL A 390 7.42 22.79 8.28
C VAL A 390 8.01 23.90 9.14
N LYS A 391 8.26 23.65 10.44
CA LYS A 391 8.85 24.65 11.35
C LYS A 391 10.21 25.15 10.86
N PHE A 392 11.07 24.25 10.35
CA PHE A 392 12.38 24.63 9.83
C PHE A 392 12.28 25.52 8.60
N LEU A 393 11.44 25.19 7.63
CA LEU A 393 11.26 25.96 6.40
C LEU A 393 10.66 27.35 6.67
N LYS A 394 9.62 27.43 7.52
CA LYS A 394 9.03 28.73 7.92
C LYS A 394 10.05 29.63 8.61
N ASN A 395 10.87 29.08 9.52
CA ASN A 395 11.93 29.82 10.18
C ASN A 395 13.04 30.31 9.21
N LYS A 396 13.09 29.77 7.99
CA LYS A 396 13.98 30.22 6.91
C LYS A 396 13.28 31.13 5.89
N GLY A 397 12.05 31.57 6.17
CA GLY A 397 11.29 32.50 5.35
C GLY A 397 10.65 31.88 4.10
N PHE A 398 10.44 30.57 4.08
CA PHE A 398 9.69 29.91 3.02
C PHE A 398 8.20 29.91 3.34
N TYR A 399 7.37 30.10 2.31
CA TYR A 399 5.95 29.83 2.38
C TYR A 399 5.73 28.32 2.20
N VAL A 400 5.15 27.67 3.18
CA VAL A 400 5.02 26.21 3.23
C VAL A 400 3.59 25.78 2.98
N ILE A 401 3.36 25.10 1.86
CA ILE A 401 2.11 24.41 1.56
C ILE A 401 2.26 22.95 2.04
N TYR A 402 1.45 22.53 3.01
CA TYR A 402 1.36 21.11 3.34
C TYR A 402 0.32 20.43 2.44
N LYS A 403 0.80 19.49 1.60
CA LYS A 403 -0.07 18.69 0.74
C LYS A 403 -0.33 17.32 1.35
N GLY A 404 -1.37 17.22 2.17
CA GLY A 404 -1.78 15.99 2.81
C GLY A 404 -2.40 14.98 1.83
N HIS A 405 -2.27 13.68 2.15
CA HIS A 405 -3.01 12.64 1.45
C HIS A 405 -4.50 12.74 1.80
N PRO A 406 -5.45 12.64 0.81
CA PRO A 406 -6.87 12.80 1.10
C PRO A 406 -7.41 11.85 2.18
N GLU A 407 -6.86 10.64 2.28
CA GLU A 407 -7.26 9.66 3.30
C GLU A 407 -6.83 10.03 4.72
N ARG A 408 -5.81 10.89 4.88
CA ARG A 408 -5.33 11.38 6.18
C ARG A 408 -5.98 12.69 6.63
N LYS A 409 -6.88 13.25 5.85
CA LYS A 409 -7.46 14.57 6.12
C LYS A 409 -7.92 14.71 7.57
N ASN A 410 -8.76 13.80 8.02
CA ASN A 410 -9.34 13.85 9.38
C ASN A 410 -8.29 13.70 10.50
N GLU A 411 -7.14 13.09 10.19
CA GLU A 411 -6.07 12.86 11.17
C GLU A 411 -5.16 14.06 11.33
N VAL A 412 -4.79 14.74 10.24
CA VAL A 412 -3.69 15.72 10.24
C VAL A 412 -4.12 17.16 9.91
N GLU A 413 -5.32 17.39 9.37
CA GLU A 413 -5.79 18.72 8.96
C GLU A 413 -5.74 19.72 10.13
N TRP A 414 -6.16 19.31 11.32
CA TRP A 414 -6.17 20.15 12.50
C TRP A 414 -4.77 20.61 12.94
N ILE A 415 -3.71 19.82 12.64
CA ILE A 415 -2.32 20.18 12.92
C ILE A 415 -1.81 21.15 11.86
N PHE A 416 -1.89 20.75 10.59
CA PHE A 416 -1.22 21.49 9.53
C PHE A 416 -1.95 22.76 9.11
N ASN A 417 -3.23 22.92 9.43
CA ASN A 417 -3.91 24.23 9.33
C ASN A 417 -3.33 25.28 10.30
N THR A 418 -2.67 24.84 11.37
CA THR A 418 -2.03 25.74 12.34
C THR A 418 -0.54 25.91 12.06
N GLU A 419 0.14 24.82 11.72
CA GLU A 419 1.61 24.79 11.63
C GLU A 419 2.12 25.26 10.25
N ALA A 420 1.47 24.90 9.14
CA ALA A 420 1.82 25.33 7.79
C ALA A 420 1.15 26.68 7.44
N ASP A 421 1.60 27.31 6.34
CA ASP A 421 0.94 28.53 5.85
C ASP A 421 -0.33 28.18 5.06
N GLU A 422 -0.36 27.00 4.47
CA GLU A 422 -1.53 26.46 3.81
C GLU A 422 -1.56 24.93 3.89
N CYS A 423 -2.78 24.33 3.99
CA CYS A 423 -2.99 22.88 4.00
C CYS A 423 -3.96 22.46 2.89
N ILE A 424 -3.53 21.53 2.03
CA ILE A 424 -4.30 21.09 0.85
C ILE A 424 -4.46 19.59 0.85
N PHE A 425 -5.66 19.10 0.49
CA PHE A 425 -5.97 17.65 0.35
C PHE A 425 -6.50 17.27 -1.05
N SER A 426 -6.57 18.21 -2.00
CA SER A 426 -6.91 17.92 -3.40
C SER A 426 -5.84 17.06 -4.07
N LYS A 427 -6.11 16.56 -5.28
CA LYS A 427 -5.11 15.75 -6.02
C LYS A 427 -3.88 16.58 -6.34
N PHE A 428 -2.71 15.94 -6.26
CA PHE A 428 -1.44 16.61 -6.57
C PHE A 428 -1.38 17.11 -8.01
N GLU A 429 -1.94 16.35 -8.94
CA GLU A 429 -2.02 16.68 -10.36
C GLU A 429 -2.72 18.01 -10.64
N ASP A 430 -3.60 18.44 -9.75
CA ASP A 430 -4.40 19.67 -9.89
C ASP A 430 -3.76 20.89 -9.19
N VAL A 431 -2.70 20.70 -8.39
CA VAL A 431 -2.19 21.76 -7.48
C VAL A 431 -0.67 21.95 -7.51
N TRP A 432 0.09 21.12 -8.19
CA TRP A 432 1.56 21.17 -8.20
C TRP A 432 2.10 22.50 -8.76
N GLN A 433 1.35 23.19 -9.62
CA GLN A 433 1.72 24.50 -10.18
C GLN A 433 1.86 25.59 -9.12
N ARG A 434 1.28 25.40 -7.93
CA ARG A 434 1.26 26.33 -6.81
C ARG A 434 2.59 26.38 -6.02
N THR A 435 3.62 25.71 -6.49
CA THR A 435 4.93 25.69 -5.82
C THR A 435 6.08 25.72 -6.81
N ASN A 436 7.24 26.20 -6.35
CA ASN A 436 8.50 26.12 -7.10
C ASN A 436 9.26 24.84 -6.77
N THR A 437 9.09 24.32 -5.55
CA THR A 437 9.79 23.15 -5.05
C THR A 437 8.82 22.19 -4.38
N VAL A 438 8.91 20.92 -4.75
CA VAL A 438 8.16 19.83 -4.09
C VAL A 438 9.12 19.02 -3.22
N LEU A 439 8.81 18.92 -1.93
CA LEU A 439 9.60 18.21 -0.94
C LEU A 439 8.90 16.93 -0.52
N PHE A 440 9.54 15.79 -0.75
CA PHE A 440 9.06 14.47 -0.35
C PHE A 440 9.81 13.93 0.86
N THR A 441 9.10 13.21 1.71
CA THR A 441 9.67 12.43 2.83
C THR A 441 9.63 10.93 2.57
N TYR A 442 9.05 10.51 1.42
CA TYR A 442 8.85 9.10 1.10
C TYR A 442 8.75 8.90 -0.43
N PRO A 443 9.56 8.00 -1.04
CA PRO A 443 9.61 7.84 -2.48
C PRO A 443 8.60 6.82 -3.05
N SER A 444 8.11 5.86 -2.25
CA SER A 444 7.23 4.77 -2.74
C SER A 444 5.77 5.22 -2.90
N THR A 445 5.54 6.36 -3.56
CA THR A 445 4.20 6.88 -3.86
C THR A 445 4.01 7.14 -5.34
N THR A 446 2.79 6.94 -5.84
CA THR A 446 2.43 7.31 -7.22
C THR A 446 2.59 8.80 -7.48
N THR A 447 2.43 9.63 -6.44
CA THR A 447 2.63 11.08 -6.50
C THR A 447 4.10 11.43 -6.73
N PHE A 448 5.04 10.72 -6.09
CA PHE A 448 6.47 10.89 -6.36
C PHE A 448 6.79 10.54 -7.82
N GLY A 449 6.30 9.39 -8.29
CA GLY A 449 6.45 9.00 -9.69
C GLY A 449 5.87 10.01 -10.68
N TYR A 450 4.74 10.63 -10.37
CA TYR A 450 4.18 11.72 -11.18
C TYR A 450 5.09 12.95 -11.15
N ALA A 451 5.56 13.34 -9.97
CA ALA A 451 6.39 14.53 -9.77
C ALA A 451 7.72 14.45 -10.54
N LEU A 452 8.27 13.27 -10.77
CA LEU A 452 9.48 13.11 -11.59
C LEU A 452 9.33 13.69 -13.01
N ASN A 453 8.09 13.84 -13.49
CA ASN A 453 7.77 14.29 -14.86
C ASN A 453 7.27 15.75 -14.95
N ILE A 454 7.17 16.49 -13.84
CA ILE A 454 6.78 17.89 -13.84
C ILE A 454 8.01 18.82 -13.91
N ASP A 455 7.81 20.06 -14.39
CA ASP A 455 8.85 21.09 -14.43
C ASP A 455 8.91 21.86 -13.09
N ARG A 456 9.27 21.16 -12.03
CA ARG A 456 9.50 21.73 -10.70
C ARG A 456 10.72 21.08 -10.06
N LYS A 457 11.38 21.80 -9.18
CA LYS A 457 12.43 21.24 -8.34
C LYS A 457 11.86 20.18 -7.42
N ILE A 458 12.54 19.05 -7.32
CA ILE A 458 12.14 17.94 -6.44
C ILE A 458 13.24 17.69 -5.45
N ILE A 459 12.87 17.66 -4.17
CA ILE A 459 13.75 17.32 -3.07
C ILE A 459 13.17 16.07 -2.41
N LEU A 460 14.03 15.10 -2.06
CA LEU A 460 13.68 13.92 -1.29
C LEU A 460 14.52 13.86 -0.03
N ILE A 461 13.85 13.79 1.12
CA ILE A 461 14.49 13.40 2.37
C ILE A 461 14.74 11.89 2.31
N ASP A 462 15.98 11.51 2.06
CA ASP A 462 16.38 10.14 1.79
C ASP A 462 16.96 9.48 3.02
N MET A 463 16.28 8.44 3.52
CA MET A 463 16.74 7.65 4.64
C MET A 463 17.93 6.80 4.23
N ASN A 464 19.01 6.80 5.03
CA ASN A 464 20.23 6.04 4.77
C ASN A 464 20.03 4.51 4.79
N ASN A 465 18.89 4.03 5.26
CA ASN A 465 18.48 2.63 5.26
C ASN A 465 17.52 2.25 4.13
N ASN A 466 17.26 3.16 3.17
CA ASN A 466 16.49 2.84 1.99
C ASN A 466 17.27 1.86 1.09
N ASN A 467 16.62 0.75 0.75
CA ASN A 467 17.19 -0.26 -0.14
C ASN A 467 16.94 0.11 -1.61
N TRP A 468 17.75 1.04 -2.14
CA TRP A 468 17.61 1.49 -3.51
C TRP A 468 18.09 0.47 -4.54
N ASN A 469 17.34 0.30 -5.61
CA ASN A 469 17.89 -0.30 -6.82
C ASN A 469 18.96 0.64 -7.41
N THR A 470 20.18 0.14 -7.65
CA THR A 470 21.34 0.93 -8.04
C THR A 470 21.12 1.73 -9.33
N GLU A 471 20.48 1.13 -10.34
CA GLU A 471 20.21 1.79 -11.63
C GLU A 471 19.17 2.89 -11.46
N SER A 472 18.10 2.63 -10.69
CA SER A 472 17.08 3.63 -10.38
C SER A 472 17.65 4.80 -9.59
N LEU A 473 18.52 4.54 -8.61
CA LEU A 473 19.16 5.59 -7.82
C LEU A 473 20.01 6.51 -8.70
N SER A 474 20.83 5.95 -9.58
CA SER A 474 21.65 6.73 -10.53
C SER A 474 20.81 7.66 -11.40
N LEU A 475 19.68 7.19 -11.90
CA LEU A 475 18.76 8.02 -12.70
C LEU A 475 18.07 9.09 -11.84
N LEU A 476 17.66 8.75 -10.62
CA LEU A 476 16.99 9.67 -9.70
C LEU A 476 17.90 10.82 -9.28
N GLN A 477 19.17 10.59 -9.02
CA GLN A 477 20.16 11.61 -8.64
C GLN A 477 20.33 12.72 -9.70
N ASN A 478 20.02 12.43 -10.95
CA ASN A 478 20.01 13.45 -12.01
C ASN A 478 18.74 14.32 -12.02
N ARG A 479 17.70 13.94 -11.30
CA ARG A 479 16.38 14.61 -11.33
C ARG A 479 15.95 15.13 -9.96
N VAL A 480 16.43 14.56 -8.89
CA VAL A 480 16.00 14.79 -7.52
C VAL A 480 17.19 15.18 -6.66
N ASP A 481 17.07 16.29 -5.93
CA ASP A 481 18.03 16.66 -4.90
C ASP A 481 17.77 15.78 -3.66
N MET A 482 18.67 14.81 -3.41
CA MET A 482 18.56 13.92 -2.27
C MET A 482 19.20 14.55 -1.04
N VAL A 483 18.43 14.63 0.04
CA VAL A 483 18.84 15.17 1.34
C VAL A 483 19.00 14.00 2.30
N PRO A 484 20.22 13.68 2.74
CA PRO A 484 20.45 12.56 3.64
C PRO A 484 19.70 12.69 4.96
N ALA A 485 19.07 11.60 5.39
CA ALA A 485 18.42 11.46 6.67
C ALA A 485 18.82 10.16 7.36
N TRP A 486 18.75 10.12 8.69
CA TRP A 486 19.13 8.98 9.51
C TRP A 486 18.34 8.97 10.82
N LEU A 487 18.35 7.84 11.51
CA LEU A 487 17.82 7.75 12.88
C LEU A 487 18.91 8.12 13.89
N ASP A 488 18.55 8.91 14.89
CA ASP A 488 19.44 9.16 16.04
C ASP A 488 19.32 8.04 17.09
N SER A 489 20.02 8.17 18.21
CA SER A 489 20.01 7.20 19.32
C SER A 489 18.63 6.98 19.97
N THR A 490 17.66 7.83 19.70
CA THR A 490 16.27 7.71 20.15
C THR A 490 15.33 7.26 19.04
N ASN A 491 15.88 6.78 17.93
CA ASN A 491 15.18 6.42 16.70
C ASN A 491 14.35 7.56 16.08
N ARG A 492 14.74 8.81 16.32
CA ARG A 492 14.14 9.98 15.72
C ARG A 492 14.79 10.28 14.39
N ILE A 493 14.02 10.52 13.34
CA ILE A 493 14.55 10.86 12.02
C ILE A 493 15.23 12.24 12.06
N LYS A 494 16.51 12.29 11.79
CA LYS A 494 17.29 13.52 11.54
C LYS A 494 17.54 13.70 10.06
N PHE A 495 17.73 14.92 9.61
CA PHE A 495 18.07 15.23 8.23
C PHE A 495 19.15 16.31 8.15
N ASN A 496 19.89 16.32 7.05
CA ASN A 496 20.94 17.31 6.81
C ASN A 496 20.33 18.67 6.42
N LYS A 497 20.25 19.57 7.41
CA LYS A 497 19.66 20.92 7.28
C LYS A 497 20.40 21.78 6.26
N ASN A 498 21.74 21.69 6.22
CA ASN A 498 22.55 22.50 5.30
C ASN A 498 22.34 22.04 3.84
N LYS A 499 22.31 20.70 3.62
CA LYS A 499 22.01 20.15 2.31
C LYS A 499 20.60 20.54 1.87
N LEU A 500 19.60 20.48 2.77
CA LEU A 500 18.24 20.89 2.44
C LEU A 500 18.20 22.35 2.01
N LEU A 501 18.86 23.27 2.74
CA LEU A 501 18.89 24.67 2.37
C LEU A 501 19.60 24.95 1.03
N SER A 502 20.70 24.24 0.75
CA SER A 502 21.40 24.38 -0.54
C SER A 502 20.61 23.76 -1.69
N SER A 503 19.64 22.90 -1.40
CA SER A 503 18.73 22.29 -2.36
C SER A 503 17.43 23.07 -2.55
N LEU A 504 17.18 24.14 -1.84
CA LEU A 504 16.01 25.02 -1.97
C LEU A 504 16.34 26.26 -2.81
#